data_8eda4be71a978348690d6ff350308090
#
_entry.id   8eda4be71a978348690d6ff350308090
#
_cell.length_a   1.000
_cell.length_b   1.000
_cell.length_c   1.000
_cell.angle_alpha   90.00
_cell.angle_beta   90.00
_cell.angle_gamma   90.00
#
_symmetry.space_group_name_H-M   'P 1'
#
loop_
_entity.id
_entity.type
_entity.pdbx_description
1 polymer ?
#
loop_
_entity_poly.entity_id
_entity_poly.type
_entity_poly.pdbx_seq_one_letter_code
_entity_poly.pdbx_strand_id
1 'polypeptide(L)'
;MKDLARQRYDEACAHDRAGREAEAILCYEEALSLGLPDVRRRQALLGLGSSYRNVLRHVDAIALLRDAVAEYPDDAALQVFLALALWSGSREREAMQALARVTLESADLRGHGRAAQHYFNHLD
;
A
#
# COMPACT_ATOMS: atom_id res chain seq x y z
N MET A 1 1.44 -17.37 -20.10
CA MET A 1 1.71 -16.99 -18.71
C MET A 1 1.33 -15.55 -18.42
N LYS A 2 1.75 -14.60 -19.27
CA LYS A 2 1.37 -13.18 -19.13
C LYS A 2 -0.14 -12.99 -19.16
N ASP A 3 -0.84 -13.72 -20.04
CA ASP A 3 -2.30 -13.61 -20.17
C ASP A 3 -3.00 -14.14 -18.91
N LEU A 4 -2.48 -15.19 -18.30
CA LEU A 4 -3.07 -15.73 -17.07
C LEU A 4 -2.87 -14.77 -15.89
N ALA A 5 -1.70 -14.16 -15.76
CA ALA A 5 -1.44 -13.15 -14.71
C ALA A 5 -2.43 -11.98 -14.86
N ARG A 6 -2.59 -11.47 -16.07
CA ARG A 6 -3.54 -10.40 -16.35
C ARG A 6 -4.98 -10.82 -16.06
N GLN A 7 -5.34 -12.02 -16.46
CA GLN A 7 -6.68 -12.56 -16.21
C GLN A 7 -6.97 -12.63 -14.71
N ARG A 8 -6.02 -13.12 -13.91
CA ARG A 8 -6.18 -13.17 -12.46
C ARG A 8 -6.27 -11.78 -11.84
N TYR A 9 -5.49 -10.85 -12.37
CA TYR A 9 -5.57 -9.45 -11.94
C TYR A 9 -6.96 -8.86 -12.22
N ASP A 10 -7.49 -9.06 -13.42
CA ASP A 10 -8.81 -8.55 -13.81
C ASP A 10 -9.91 -9.18 -12.93
N GLU A 11 -9.81 -10.48 -12.64
CA GLU A 11 -10.73 -11.17 -11.72
C GLU A 11 -10.64 -10.58 -10.31
N ALA A 12 -9.42 -10.31 -9.84
CA ALA A 12 -9.21 -9.69 -8.52
C ALA A 12 -9.91 -8.33 -8.45
N CYS A 13 -9.75 -7.50 -9.47
CA CYS A 13 -10.39 -6.19 -9.54
C CYS A 13 -11.92 -6.31 -9.52
N ALA A 14 -12.47 -7.29 -10.21
CA ALA A 14 -13.92 -7.53 -10.24
C ALA A 14 -14.44 -7.94 -8.86
N HIS A 15 -13.75 -8.85 -8.17
CA HIS A 15 -14.10 -9.25 -6.80
C HIS A 15 -13.98 -8.08 -5.83
N ASP A 16 -12.91 -7.30 -5.96
CA ASP A 16 -12.66 -6.14 -5.11
C ASP A 16 -13.81 -5.13 -5.22
N ARG A 17 -14.20 -4.77 -6.45
CA ARG A 17 -15.32 -3.85 -6.69
C ARG A 17 -16.65 -4.38 -6.16
N ALA A 18 -16.81 -5.69 -6.11
CA ALA A 18 -18.02 -6.34 -5.62
C ALA A 18 -17.99 -6.57 -4.09
N GLY A 19 -16.91 -6.18 -3.42
CA GLY A 19 -16.77 -6.37 -1.97
C GLY A 19 -16.44 -7.80 -1.55
N ARG A 20 -16.04 -8.65 -2.50
CA ARG A 20 -15.63 -10.03 -2.21
C ARG A 20 -14.13 -10.09 -1.92
N GLU A 21 -13.78 -9.65 -0.70
CA GLU A 21 -12.38 -9.46 -0.31
C GLU A 21 -11.58 -10.77 -0.31
N ALA A 22 -12.15 -11.86 0.17
CA ALA A 22 -11.45 -13.15 0.24
C ALA A 22 -11.08 -13.66 -1.15
N GLU A 23 -12.00 -13.56 -2.11
CA GLU A 23 -11.77 -13.97 -3.49
C GLU A 23 -10.76 -13.03 -4.16
N ALA A 24 -10.86 -11.73 -3.91
CA ALA A 24 -9.93 -10.74 -4.45
C ALA A 24 -8.50 -11.03 -3.99
N ILE A 25 -8.31 -11.35 -2.72
CA ILE A 25 -6.99 -11.67 -2.15
C ILE A 25 -6.35 -12.84 -2.92
N LEU A 26 -7.08 -13.92 -3.10
CA LEU A 26 -6.54 -15.10 -3.81
C LEU A 26 -6.13 -14.76 -5.24
N CYS A 27 -6.93 -13.99 -5.94
CA CYS A 27 -6.64 -13.59 -7.31
C CYS A 27 -5.45 -12.63 -7.40
N TYR A 28 -5.36 -11.66 -6.50
CA TYR A 28 -4.19 -10.76 -6.45
C TYR A 28 -2.90 -11.53 -6.15
N GLU A 29 -2.94 -12.43 -5.16
CA GLU A 29 -1.78 -13.24 -4.79
C GLU A 29 -1.30 -14.07 -5.98
N GLU A 30 -2.23 -14.70 -6.68
CA GLU A 30 -1.91 -15.52 -7.84
C GLU A 30 -1.33 -14.67 -8.98
N ALA A 31 -1.96 -13.52 -9.29
CA ALA A 31 -1.48 -12.62 -10.33
C ALA A 31 -0.06 -12.13 -10.06
N LEU A 32 0.22 -11.76 -8.81
CA LEU A 32 1.55 -11.30 -8.39
C LEU A 32 2.58 -12.42 -8.51
N SER A 33 2.23 -13.65 -8.15
CA SER A 33 3.14 -14.80 -8.24
C SER A 33 3.46 -15.17 -9.70
N LEU A 34 2.50 -14.95 -10.60
CA LEU A 34 2.69 -15.22 -12.03
C LEU A 34 3.51 -14.14 -12.74
N GLY A 35 3.59 -12.96 -12.16
CA GLY A 35 4.36 -11.84 -12.69
C GLY A 35 3.51 -10.85 -13.49
N LEU A 36 3.47 -9.61 -13.00
CA LEU A 36 2.76 -8.51 -13.64
C LEU A 36 3.76 -7.42 -14.04
N PRO A 37 3.51 -6.70 -15.16
CA PRO A 37 4.32 -5.52 -15.48
C PRO A 37 4.10 -4.40 -14.46
N ASP A 38 5.05 -3.48 -14.37
CA ASP A 38 5.15 -2.49 -13.29
C ASP A 38 3.85 -1.77 -12.95
N VAL A 39 3.11 -1.28 -13.93
CA VAL A 39 1.87 -0.53 -13.67
C VAL A 39 0.85 -1.42 -12.96
N ARG A 40 0.60 -2.62 -13.48
CA ARG A 40 -0.34 -3.56 -12.87
C ARG A 40 0.18 -4.14 -11.57
N ARG A 41 1.50 -4.37 -11.48
CA ARG A 41 2.12 -4.84 -10.26
C ARG A 41 1.87 -3.87 -9.11
N ARG A 42 2.08 -2.56 -9.33
CA ARG A 42 1.82 -1.53 -8.31
C ARG A 42 0.35 -1.52 -7.90
N GLN A 43 -0.55 -1.61 -8.86
CA GLN A 43 -2.00 -1.64 -8.58
C GLN A 43 -2.41 -2.91 -7.84
N ALA A 44 -1.84 -4.05 -8.18
CA ALA A 44 -2.11 -5.32 -7.50
C ALA A 44 -1.60 -5.29 -6.05
N LEU A 45 -0.42 -4.74 -5.82
CA LEU A 45 0.13 -4.59 -4.47
C LEU A 45 -0.74 -3.67 -3.62
N LEU A 46 -1.23 -2.58 -4.21
CA LEU A 46 -2.14 -1.66 -3.53
C LEU A 46 -3.45 -2.37 -3.18
N GLY A 47 -4.05 -3.05 -4.17
CA GLY A 47 -5.31 -3.77 -4.00
C GLY A 47 -5.21 -4.87 -2.96
N LEU A 48 -4.14 -5.66 -3.02
CA LEU A 48 -3.92 -6.75 -2.06
C LEU A 48 -3.71 -6.21 -0.65
N GLY A 49 -2.90 -5.17 -0.49
CA GLY A 49 -2.68 -4.53 0.81
C GLY A 49 -3.97 -3.99 1.40
N SER A 50 -4.80 -3.34 0.58
CA SER A 50 -6.10 -2.82 0.99
C SER A 50 -7.05 -3.96 1.37
N SER A 51 -7.08 -5.03 0.60
CA SER A 51 -7.94 -6.19 0.88
C SER A 51 -7.55 -6.92 2.16
N TYR A 52 -6.24 -7.09 2.40
CA TYR A 52 -5.77 -7.63 3.68
C TYR A 52 -6.25 -6.78 4.85
N ARG A 53 -6.11 -5.46 4.74
CA ARG A 53 -6.55 -4.53 5.78
C ARG A 53 -8.06 -4.67 6.02
N ASN A 54 -8.85 -4.77 4.97
CA ASN A 54 -10.31 -4.85 5.06
C ASN A 54 -10.79 -6.14 5.73
N VAL A 55 -10.04 -7.22 5.65
CA VAL A 55 -10.35 -8.47 6.36
C VAL A 55 -9.59 -8.60 7.68
N LEU A 56 -9.02 -7.49 8.18
CA LEU A 56 -8.32 -7.40 9.46
C LEU A 56 -7.01 -8.21 9.52
N ARG A 57 -6.41 -8.49 8.37
CA ARG A 57 -5.09 -9.12 8.30
C ARG A 57 -4.02 -8.03 8.30
N HIS A 58 -3.90 -7.34 9.43
CA HIS A 58 -3.04 -6.15 9.55
C HIS A 58 -1.56 -6.46 9.38
N VAL A 59 -1.09 -7.58 9.92
CA VAL A 59 0.32 -7.97 9.80
C VAL A 59 0.68 -8.20 8.34
N ASP A 60 -0.17 -8.91 7.61
CA ASP A 60 0.05 -9.18 6.19
C ASP A 60 0.01 -7.90 5.37
N ALA A 61 -0.96 -7.01 5.66
CA ALA A 61 -1.08 -5.73 4.97
C ALA A 61 0.16 -4.87 5.16
N ILE A 62 0.63 -4.74 6.40
CA ILE A 62 1.81 -3.93 6.72
C ILE A 62 3.06 -4.51 6.05
N ALA A 63 3.28 -5.81 6.15
CA ALA A 63 4.46 -6.45 5.56
C ALA A 63 4.47 -6.28 4.04
N LEU A 64 3.35 -6.53 3.38
CA LEU A 64 3.23 -6.41 1.93
C LEU A 64 3.48 -4.97 1.48
N LEU A 65 2.84 -3.99 2.14
CA LEU A 65 2.95 -2.59 1.73
C LEU A 65 4.32 -1.99 2.07
N ARG A 66 4.99 -2.44 3.13
CA ARG A 66 6.38 -2.06 3.39
C ARG A 66 7.31 -2.51 2.27
N ASP A 67 7.17 -3.76 1.83
CA ASP A 67 7.96 -4.29 0.73
C ASP A 67 7.65 -3.54 -0.57
N ALA A 68 6.37 -3.24 -0.82
CA ALA A 68 5.94 -2.48 -1.99
C ALA A 68 6.53 -1.06 -2.02
N VAL A 69 6.53 -0.38 -0.88
CA VAL A 69 7.13 0.96 -0.76
C VAL A 69 8.65 0.91 -0.96
N ALA A 70 9.30 -0.14 -0.47
CA ALA A 70 10.73 -0.32 -0.69
C ALA A 70 11.05 -0.55 -2.18
N GLU A 71 10.20 -1.29 -2.88
CA GLU A 71 10.35 -1.55 -4.32
C GLU A 71 10.03 -0.30 -5.15
N TYR A 72 9.02 0.47 -4.76
CA TYR A 72 8.52 1.64 -5.48
C TYR A 72 8.49 2.86 -4.55
N PRO A 73 9.66 3.41 -4.18
CA PRO A 73 9.73 4.47 -3.17
C PRO A 73 9.07 5.79 -3.58
N ASP A 74 8.87 6.01 -4.88
CA ASP A 74 8.24 7.22 -5.40
C ASP A 74 6.71 7.09 -5.52
N ASP A 75 6.15 5.94 -5.17
CA ASP A 75 4.72 5.69 -5.33
C ASP A 75 3.96 6.19 -4.08
N ALA A 76 3.40 7.39 -4.18
CA ALA A 76 2.67 8.03 -3.09
C ALA A 76 1.44 7.22 -2.67
N ALA A 77 0.75 6.58 -3.61
CA ALA A 77 -0.43 5.78 -3.29
C ALA A 77 -0.08 4.61 -2.37
N LEU A 78 1.01 3.89 -2.67
CA LEU A 78 1.47 2.79 -1.81
C LEU A 78 1.85 3.29 -0.43
N GLN A 79 2.48 4.46 -0.33
CA GLN A 79 2.86 5.05 0.95
C GLN A 79 1.64 5.42 1.79
N VAL A 80 0.61 6.00 1.17
CA VAL A 80 -0.65 6.34 1.86
C VAL A 80 -1.35 5.08 2.37
N PHE A 81 -1.40 4.03 1.55
CA PHE A 81 -2.05 2.78 1.97
C PHE A 81 -1.24 2.04 3.04
N LEU A 82 0.09 2.17 3.03
CA LEU A 82 0.92 1.69 4.14
C LEU A 82 0.54 2.43 5.45
N ALA A 83 0.36 3.75 5.39
CA ALA A 83 -0.05 4.52 6.56
C ALA A 83 -1.41 4.05 7.08
N LEU A 84 -2.38 3.78 6.19
CA LEU A 84 -3.68 3.24 6.59
C LEU A 84 -3.56 1.86 7.25
N ALA A 85 -2.71 0.99 6.72
CA ALA A 85 -2.49 -0.33 7.30
C ALA A 85 -1.83 -0.25 8.68
N LEU A 86 -0.86 0.64 8.84
CA LEU A 86 -0.20 0.88 10.12
C LEU A 86 -1.19 1.42 11.16
N TRP A 87 -2.03 2.36 10.78
CA TRP A 87 -3.08 2.88 11.65
C TRP A 87 -4.04 1.77 12.09
N SER A 88 -4.52 0.97 11.14
CA SER A 88 -5.42 -0.16 11.42
C SER A 88 -4.77 -1.20 12.34
N GLY A 89 -3.46 -1.37 12.25
CA GLY A 89 -2.68 -2.26 13.10
C GLY A 89 -2.26 -1.67 14.44
N SER A 90 -2.81 -0.52 14.81
CA SER A 90 -2.51 0.20 16.07
C SER A 90 -1.06 0.68 16.16
N ARG A 91 -0.47 1.04 15.01
CA ARG A 91 0.89 1.58 14.92
C ARG A 91 0.83 3.04 14.50
N GLU A 92 0.18 3.86 15.33
CA GLU A 92 -0.21 5.24 15.01
C GLU A 92 0.99 6.14 14.74
N ARG A 93 2.06 6.00 15.52
CA ARG A 93 3.28 6.79 15.30
C ARG A 93 3.87 6.53 13.92
N GLU A 94 4.03 5.26 13.57
CA GLU A 94 4.57 4.88 12.27
C GLU A 94 3.65 5.30 11.13
N ALA A 95 2.33 5.20 11.33
CA ALA A 95 1.33 5.65 10.37
C ALA A 95 1.48 7.14 10.09
N MET A 96 1.61 7.93 11.15
CA MET A 96 1.79 9.38 11.06
C MET A 96 3.09 9.73 10.33
N GLN A 97 4.18 9.02 10.67
CA GLN A 97 5.48 9.23 10.03
C GLN A 97 5.45 8.89 8.53
N ALA A 98 4.78 7.80 8.17
CA ALA A 98 4.64 7.38 6.77
C ALA A 98 3.83 8.41 5.96
N LEU A 99 2.73 8.91 6.53
CA LEU A 99 1.90 9.91 5.89
C LEU A 99 2.62 11.26 5.77
N ALA A 100 3.35 11.63 6.82
CA ALA A 100 4.13 12.88 6.82
C ALA A 100 5.17 12.89 5.71
N ARG A 101 5.79 11.76 5.42
CA ARG A 101 6.79 11.64 4.37
C ARG A 101 6.22 12.07 3.00
N VAL A 102 5.03 11.58 2.67
CA VAL A 102 4.34 11.95 1.43
C VAL A 102 4.02 13.44 1.39
N THR A 103 3.47 13.95 2.49
CA THR A 103 3.06 15.36 2.59
C THR A 103 4.26 16.30 2.49
N LEU A 104 5.36 15.95 3.19
CA LEU A 104 6.56 16.80 3.23
C LEU A 104 7.27 16.86 1.87
N GLU A 105 7.16 15.82 1.08
CA GLU A 105 7.77 15.78 -0.25
C GLU A 105 6.97 16.58 -1.28
N SER A 106 5.66 16.71 -1.10
CA SER A 106 4.76 17.27 -2.12
C SER A 106 4.19 18.64 -1.77
N ALA A 107 4.24 19.08 -0.50
CA ALA A 107 3.63 20.32 -0.06
C ALA A 107 4.64 21.47 0.00
N ASP A 108 4.14 22.69 -0.24
CA ASP A 108 4.92 23.89 0.01
C ASP A 108 4.84 24.25 1.49
N LEU A 109 5.93 24.05 2.21
CA LEU A 109 6.02 24.30 3.65
C LEU A 109 6.76 25.60 3.99
N ARG A 110 6.94 26.47 3.01
CA ARG A 110 7.54 27.81 3.21
C ARG A 110 8.92 27.74 3.90
N GLY A 111 9.73 26.75 3.56
CA GLY A 111 11.05 26.53 4.14
C GLY A 111 11.07 25.80 5.48
N HIS A 112 9.92 25.36 5.99
CA HIS A 112 9.83 24.66 7.29
C HIS A 112 9.87 23.13 7.17
N GLY A 113 10.18 22.59 5.99
CA GLY A 113 10.20 21.15 5.75
C GLY A 113 11.13 20.38 6.68
N ARG A 114 12.36 20.88 6.91
CA ARG A 114 13.32 20.22 7.80
C ARG A 114 12.84 20.16 9.24
N ALA A 115 12.26 21.27 9.72
CA ALA A 115 11.74 21.33 11.09
C ALA A 115 10.58 20.36 11.26
N ALA A 116 9.64 20.35 10.29
CA ALA A 116 8.51 19.43 10.32
C ALA A 116 8.98 17.98 10.31
N GLN A 117 9.95 17.63 9.45
CA GLN A 117 10.51 16.28 9.39
C GLN A 117 11.13 15.87 10.71
N HIS A 118 11.87 16.79 11.35
CA HIS A 118 12.47 16.53 12.66
C HIS A 118 11.40 16.18 13.71
N TYR A 119 10.32 16.94 13.77
CA TYR A 119 9.26 16.70 14.73
C TYR A 119 8.55 15.36 14.47
N PHE A 120 8.25 15.03 13.21
CA PHE A 120 7.63 13.74 12.89
C PHE A 120 8.54 12.55 13.20
N ASN A 121 9.86 12.72 13.08
CA ASN A 121 10.81 11.66 13.41
C ASN A 121 10.92 11.42 14.92
N HIS A 122 10.46 12.36 15.73
CA HIS A 122 10.58 12.33 17.19
C HIS A 122 9.21 12.34 17.88
N LEU A 123 8.21 11.73 17.26
CA LEU A 123 6.88 11.57 17.88
C LEU A 123 6.96 10.58 19.04
N ASP A 124 6.37 10.96 20.17
CA ASP A 124 6.29 10.12 21.37
C ASP A 124 5.08 9.20 21.39
#